data_ab30c74a60d46e67a64d3090db6caa31
#
_entry.id   ab30c74a60d46e67a64d3090db6caa31
#
_cell.length_a   1.000
_cell.length_b   1.000
_cell.length_c   1.000
_cell.angle_alpha   90.00
_cell.angle_beta   90.00
_cell.angle_gamma   90.00
#
_symmetry.space_group_name_H-M   'P 1'
#
loop_
_entity.id
_entity.type
_entity.pdbx_description
1 polymer ?
#
loop_
_entity_poly.entity_id
_entity_poly.type
_entity_poly.pdbx_seq_one_letter_code
_entity_poly.pdbx_strand_id
1 'polypeptide(L)'
;MITLQASHGRLRYLQILNKSGSTLVAILLAAGHSAAADDWLFPAEIIKEPTADRFSVCFDHTCRTIVTRSFSPGEWQRITVPLQVPAPTAAAERIAISHTIALMEQLVGEKTGTAGDRGGNLAGFGQPGQMDCIDESNNATTYLKLLQQDGLLRHHVVQNRSTRFGLFVGMPHTTAVIEDVAAPRRYAVDTWFFDNGELPVIMPLDEWKSGWRPDDDSHE
;
A
#
# COMPACT_ATOMS: atom_id res chain seq x y z
N MET A 1 -24.95 -35.80 11.96
CA MET A 1 -23.67 -35.88 12.65
C MET A 1 -22.64 -35.25 11.75
N ILE A 2 -22.01 -34.14 12.13
CA ILE A 2 -21.04 -33.42 11.30
C ILE A 2 -19.66 -33.75 11.89
N THR A 3 -18.82 -34.38 11.12
CA THR A 3 -17.44 -34.70 11.53
C THR A 3 -16.48 -33.91 10.68
N LEU A 4 -15.65 -33.08 11.32
CA LEU A 4 -14.55 -32.34 10.70
C LEU A 4 -13.27 -33.18 10.84
N GLN A 5 -12.70 -33.61 9.75
CA GLN A 5 -11.40 -34.25 9.73
C GLN A 5 -10.36 -33.31 9.12
N ALA A 6 -9.37 -32.94 9.90
CA ALA A 6 -8.26 -32.11 9.45
C ALA A 6 -7.17 -33.01 8.86
N SER A 7 -6.83 -32.83 7.59
CA SER A 7 -5.62 -33.38 7.00
C SER A 7 -4.68 -32.25 6.57
N HIS A 8 -3.38 -32.44 6.74
CA HIS A 8 -2.33 -31.50 6.38
C HIS A 8 -2.27 -31.37 4.85
N GLY A 9 -2.76 -30.26 4.33
CA GLY A 9 -2.73 -29.92 2.89
C GLY A 9 -4.06 -29.41 2.38
N ARG A 10 -4.22 -28.17 2.34
CA ARG A 10 -5.06 -27.23 1.54
C ARG A 10 -6.38 -27.68 0.89
N LEU A 11 -7.02 -28.76 1.28
CA LEU A 11 -8.34 -29.14 0.81
C LEU A 11 -9.25 -29.39 2.02
N ARG A 12 -10.25 -28.53 2.20
CA ARG A 12 -11.31 -28.76 3.20
C ARG A 12 -12.50 -29.40 2.50
N TYR A 13 -12.84 -30.61 2.89
CA TYR A 13 -14.03 -31.32 2.42
C TYR A 13 -15.14 -31.19 3.45
N LEU A 14 -16.32 -30.81 3.02
CA LEU A 14 -17.53 -30.87 3.81
C LEU A 14 -18.33 -32.11 3.36
N GLN A 15 -18.44 -33.10 4.21
CA GLN A 15 -19.32 -34.26 3.95
C GLN A 15 -20.69 -34.00 4.58
N ILE A 16 -21.72 -33.95 3.75
CA ILE A 16 -23.12 -33.89 4.19
C ILE A 16 -23.79 -35.23 3.83
N LEU A 17 -24.14 -36.00 4.86
CA LEU A 17 -24.91 -37.23 4.69
C LEU A 17 -26.39 -36.89 4.57
N ASN A 18 -26.99 -37.22 3.43
CA ASN A 18 -28.43 -37.12 3.23
C ASN A 18 -29.10 -38.42 3.66
N LYS A 19 -30.38 -38.35 4.08
CA LYS A 19 -31.19 -39.52 4.57
C LYS A 19 -31.35 -40.63 3.55
N SER A 20 -30.97 -40.44 2.31
CA SER A 20 -31.03 -41.42 1.21
C SER A 20 -29.73 -42.17 0.93
N GLY A 21 -28.69 -42.01 1.75
CA GLY A 21 -27.41 -42.74 1.60
C GLY A 21 -26.51 -42.29 0.44
N SER A 22 -26.87 -41.24 -0.29
CA SER A 22 -26.02 -40.69 -1.37
C SER A 22 -25.07 -39.62 -0.82
N THR A 23 -23.79 -39.83 -1.04
CA THR A 23 -22.75 -38.88 -0.64
C THR A 23 -22.56 -37.84 -1.74
N LEU A 24 -22.94 -36.59 -1.47
CA LEU A 24 -22.60 -35.45 -2.31
C LEU A 24 -21.27 -34.86 -1.80
N VAL A 25 -20.25 -34.96 -2.62
CA VAL A 25 -18.97 -34.27 -2.35
C VAL A 25 -19.01 -32.88 -2.98
N ALA A 26 -19.25 -31.86 -2.17
CA ALA A 26 -19.10 -30.49 -2.62
C ALA A 26 -17.61 -30.10 -2.47
N ILE A 27 -16.93 -29.92 -3.60
CA ILE A 27 -15.56 -29.36 -3.64
C ILE A 27 -15.71 -27.85 -3.56
N LEU A 28 -15.48 -27.28 -2.38
CA LEU A 28 -15.28 -25.86 -2.21
C LEU A 28 -13.88 -25.54 -2.73
N LEU A 29 -13.79 -25.09 -3.98
CA LEU A 29 -12.62 -24.40 -4.48
C LEU A 29 -12.53 -23.07 -3.71
N ALA A 30 -11.79 -23.06 -2.61
CA ALA A 30 -11.30 -21.82 -2.06
C ALA A 30 -10.38 -21.21 -3.14
N ALA A 31 -10.85 -20.15 -3.80
CA ALA A 31 -10.01 -19.34 -4.63
C ALA A 31 -8.89 -18.76 -3.71
N GLY A 32 -7.81 -19.50 -3.60
CA GLY A 32 -6.58 -19.03 -2.99
C GLY A 32 -6.11 -17.89 -3.86
N HIS A 33 -6.35 -16.66 -3.43
CA HIS A 33 -5.65 -15.53 -3.98
C HIS A 33 -4.16 -15.80 -3.75
N SER A 34 -3.43 -16.01 -4.84
CA SER A 34 -1.98 -16.23 -4.77
C SER A 34 -1.32 -14.92 -4.33
N ALA A 35 -1.05 -14.82 -3.05
CA ALA A 35 -0.21 -13.75 -2.45
C ALA A 35 1.26 -13.83 -2.92
N ALA A 36 1.57 -14.67 -3.89
CA ALA A 36 2.96 -15.00 -4.25
C ALA A 36 3.53 -14.15 -5.40
N ALA A 37 2.75 -13.26 -6.03
CA ALA A 37 3.22 -12.53 -7.21
C ALA A 37 3.94 -11.20 -6.90
N ASP A 38 3.76 -10.62 -5.70
CA ASP A 38 4.29 -9.30 -5.38
C ASP A 38 5.46 -9.32 -4.35
N ASP A 39 5.84 -10.49 -3.85
CA ASP A 39 6.82 -10.63 -2.75
C ASP A 39 8.26 -10.29 -3.22
N TRP A 40 8.56 -10.39 -4.51
CA TRP A 40 9.87 -10.07 -5.07
C TRP A 40 10.16 -8.55 -5.12
N LEU A 41 9.10 -7.72 -5.08
CA LEU A 41 9.22 -6.26 -5.03
C LEU A 41 9.39 -5.73 -3.60
N PHE A 42 9.30 -6.60 -2.58
CA PHE A 42 9.56 -6.26 -1.19
C PHE A 42 10.93 -6.80 -0.79
N PRO A 43 11.94 -5.94 -0.65
CA PRO A 43 13.20 -6.37 -0.04
C PRO A 43 12.95 -7.00 1.33
N ALA A 44 13.65 -8.12 1.61
CA ALA A 44 13.49 -8.84 2.87
C ALA A 44 13.87 -7.99 4.10
N GLU A 45 14.65 -6.96 3.89
CA GLU A 45 15.16 -6.03 4.90
C GLU A 45 14.10 -5.02 5.37
N ILE A 46 13.00 -4.86 4.64
CA ILE A 46 11.92 -3.95 5.03
C ILE A 46 11.20 -4.51 6.27
N ILE A 47 11.06 -3.67 7.28
CA ILE A 47 10.35 -3.99 8.51
C ILE A 47 8.88 -4.27 8.17
N LYS A 48 8.44 -5.52 8.38
CA LYS A 48 7.07 -5.98 8.01
C LYS A 48 5.99 -5.40 8.91
N GLU A 49 6.31 -5.23 10.20
CA GLU A 49 5.44 -4.65 11.22
C GLU A 49 6.09 -3.34 11.72
N PRO A 50 5.94 -2.24 10.96
CA PRO A 50 6.56 -0.97 11.32
C PRO A 50 5.79 -0.30 12.45
N THR A 51 6.52 0.43 13.31
CA THR A 51 5.97 1.30 14.35
C THR A 51 6.50 2.71 14.19
N ALA A 52 5.83 3.73 14.73
CA ALA A 52 6.26 5.12 14.58
C ALA A 52 7.68 5.37 15.09
N ASP A 53 8.15 4.60 16.08
CA ASP A 53 9.51 4.65 16.62
C ASP A 53 10.50 3.77 15.84
N ARG A 54 10.02 2.95 14.88
CA ARG A 54 10.90 2.08 14.08
C ARG A 54 10.24 1.63 12.78
N PHE A 55 10.65 2.20 11.66
CA PHE A 55 10.20 1.80 10.32
C PHE A 55 11.33 1.89 9.29
N SER A 56 11.17 1.18 8.18
CA SER A 56 12.10 1.25 7.04
C SER A 56 11.69 2.34 6.07
N VAL A 57 12.68 2.99 5.47
CA VAL A 57 12.56 3.90 4.34
C VAL A 57 13.47 3.42 3.23
N CYS A 58 12.98 3.44 2.01
CA CYS A 58 13.60 2.89 0.82
C CYS A 58 13.78 4.01 -0.21
N PHE A 59 14.96 4.12 -0.84
CA PHE A 59 15.27 5.13 -1.84
C PHE A 59 16.47 4.71 -2.73
N ASP A 60 16.89 5.60 -3.64
CA ASP A 60 17.93 5.40 -4.64
C ASP A 60 17.58 4.36 -5.71
N HIS A 61 16.29 4.27 -6.09
CA HIS A 61 15.71 3.39 -7.09
C HIS A 61 15.77 1.89 -6.72
N THR A 62 14.62 1.24 -6.81
CA THR A 62 14.45 -0.20 -6.49
C THR A 62 14.93 -0.60 -5.10
N CYS A 63 14.74 0.29 -4.11
CA CYS A 63 15.16 0.10 -2.71
C CYS A 63 16.64 -0.23 -2.55
N ARG A 64 17.51 0.33 -3.39
CA ARG A 64 18.95 0.10 -3.28
C ARG A 64 19.51 0.55 -1.94
N THR A 65 18.93 1.61 -1.37
CA THR A 65 19.23 2.07 -0.03
C THR A 65 18.01 1.88 0.87
N ILE A 66 18.17 1.14 1.96
CA ILE A 66 17.16 0.94 2.98
C ILE A 66 17.73 1.40 4.31
N VAL A 67 17.03 2.31 4.96
CA VAL A 67 17.41 2.84 6.27
C VAL A 67 16.28 2.69 7.27
N THR A 68 16.63 2.51 8.55
CA THR A 68 15.65 2.58 9.64
C THR A 68 15.51 4.01 10.09
N ARG A 69 14.27 4.45 10.28
CA ARG A 69 13.90 5.79 10.78
C ARG A 69 12.86 5.67 11.88
N SER A 70 12.62 6.81 12.52
CA SER A 70 11.60 6.96 13.57
C SER A 70 11.00 8.35 13.51
N PHE A 71 9.78 8.46 13.99
CA PHE A 71 9.16 9.72 14.37
C PHE A 71 9.21 9.85 15.90
N SER A 72 9.61 11.01 16.39
CA SER A 72 9.41 11.34 17.79
C SER A 72 7.91 11.45 18.12
N PRO A 73 7.50 11.32 19.39
CA PRO A 73 6.09 11.48 19.75
C PRO A 73 5.46 12.80 19.27
N GLY A 74 6.22 13.90 19.31
CA GLY A 74 5.75 15.20 18.84
C GLY A 74 5.61 15.27 17.31
N GLU A 75 6.50 14.63 16.55
CA GLU A 75 6.38 14.52 15.09
C GLU A 75 5.17 13.67 14.75
N TRP A 76 5.03 12.50 15.37
CA TRP A 76 3.89 11.60 15.14
C TRP A 76 2.56 12.27 15.41
N GLN A 77 2.45 13.01 16.52
CA GLN A 77 1.26 13.78 16.84
C GLN A 77 0.92 14.82 15.76
N ARG A 78 1.92 15.55 15.24
CA ARG A 78 1.70 16.54 14.16
C ARG A 78 1.32 15.88 12.83
N ILE A 79 1.98 14.80 12.46
CA ILE A 79 1.70 14.04 11.24
C ILE A 79 0.24 13.55 11.23
N THR A 80 -0.23 13.04 12.35
CA THR A 80 -1.54 12.36 12.44
C THR A 80 -2.71 13.30 12.70
N VAL A 81 -2.48 14.62 12.82
CA VAL A 81 -3.55 15.61 13.00
C VAL A 81 -4.74 15.43 12.05
N PRO A 82 -4.55 15.19 10.73
CA PRO A 82 -5.68 15.02 9.81
C PRO A 82 -6.59 13.82 10.12
N LEU A 83 -6.07 12.81 10.85
CA LEU A 83 -6.75 11.56 11.19
C LEU A 83 -7.16 11.45 12.66
N GLN A 84 -6.80 12.43 13.51
CA GLN A 84 -7.14 12.38 14.95
C GLN A 84 -8.65 12.47 15.18
N VAL A 85 -9.36 13.26 14.38
CA VAL A 85 -10.82 13.25 14.36
C VAL A 85 -11.28 12.22 13.34
N PRO A 86 -12.07 11.21 13.75
CA PRO A 86 -12.56 10.21 12.84
C PRO A 86 -13.29 10.82 11.65
N ALA A 87 -12.87 10.47 10.45
CA ALA A 87 -13.51 10.92 9.24
C ALA A 87 -14.96 10.38 9.17
N PRO A 88 -15.94 11.21 8.76
CA PRO A 88 -17.33 10.77 8.71
C PRO A 88 -17.61 9.76 7.58
N THR A 89 -16.77 9.67 6.58
CA THR A 89 -16.92 8.78 5.42
C THR A 89 -15.57 8.25 4.93
N ALA A 90 -15.57 7.14 4.20
CA ALA A 90 -14.39 6.61 3.54
C ALA A 90 -13.74 7.64 2.58
N ALA A 91 -14.53 8.46 1.89
CA ALA A 91 -14.02 9.52 1.02
C ALA A 91 -13.26 10.59 1.83
N ALA A 92 -13.81 11.03 2.95
CA ALA A 92 -13.14 12.00 3.83
C ALA A 92 -11.87 11.40 4.45
N GLU A 93 -11.86 10.11 4.80
CA GLU A 93 -10.66 9.44 5.30
C GLU A 93 -9.55 9.38 4.25
N ARG A 94 -9.87 9.15 2.97
CA ARG A 94 -8.86 9.20 1.89
C ARG A 94 -8.20 10.57 1.76
N ILE A 95 -8.96 11.65 1.91
CA ILE A 95 -8.40 13.01 1.92
C ILE A 95 -7.46 13.18 3.12
N ALA A 96 -7.86 12.75 4.30
CA ALA A 96 -7.02 12.82 5.50
C ALA A 96 -5.76 11.95 5.37
N ILE A 97 -5.85 10.76 4.78
CA ILE A 97 -4.71 9.89 4.46
C ILE A 97 -3.73 10.62 3.53
N SER A 98 -4.22 11.25 2.45
CA SER A 98 -3.38 11.97 1.49
C SER A 98 -2.56 13.07 2.20
N HIS A 99 -3.20 13.91 3.01
CA HIS A 99 -2.49 14.93 3.80
C HIS A 99 -1.49 14.34 4.79
N THR A 100 -1.84 13.22 5.43
CA THR A 100 -0.96 12.58 6.41
C THR A 100 0.29 11.99 5.74
N ILE A 101 0.14 11.35 4.57
CA ILE A 101 1.28 10.81 3.81
C ILE A 101 2.20 11.95 3.38
N ALA A 102 1.68 13.03 2.83
CA ALA A 102 2.49 14.20 2.44
C ALA A 102 3.34 14.74 3.61
N LEU A 103 2.77 14.83 4.82
CA LEU A 103 3.51 15.23 6.02
C LEU A 103 4.61 14.22 6.42
N MET A 104 4.33 12.91 6.24
CA MET A 104 5.35 11.87 6.48
C MET A 104 6.51 12.00 5.49
N GLU A 105 6.21 12.17 4.21
CA GLU A 105 7.22 12.34 3.16
C GLU A 105 8.11 13.55 3.40
N GLN A 106 7.53 14.71 3.74
CA GLN A 106 8.29 15.91 4.08
C GLN A 106 9.29 15.65 5.20
N LEU A 107 8.83 15.09 6.32
CA LEU A 107 9.69 14.81 7.47
C LEU A 107 10.71 13.71 7.20
N VAL A 108 10.34 12.68 6.47
CA VAL A 108 11.26 11.60 6.09
C VAL A 108 12.27 12.11 5.08
N GLY A 109 11.87 12.92 4.11
CA GLY A 109 12.75 13.53 3.12
C GLY A 109 13.88 14.34 3.76
N GLU A 110 13.56 15.13 4.80
CA GLU A 110 14.57 15.87 5.59
C GLU A 110 15.54 14.90 6.30
N LYS A 111 15.07 13.76 6.78
CA LYS A 111 15.88 12.78 7.53
C LYS A 111 16.70 11.84 6.65
N THR A 112 16.39 11.73 5.36
CA THR A 112 17.01 10.78 4.43
C THR A 112 17.74 11.43 3.28
N GLY A 113 17.54 12.74 3.05
CA GLY A 113 18.07 13.45 1.91
C GLY A 113 17.22 13.31 0.65
N THR A 114 15.98 12.78 0.76
CA THR A 114 15.05 12.62 -0.36
C THR A 114 14.07 13.80 -0.50
N ALA A 115 14.23 14.87 0.27
CA ALA A 115 13.36 16.04 0.18
C ALA A 115 13.34 16.74 -1.20
N GLY A 116 14.35 16.47 -2.03
CA GLY A 116 14.44 16.98 -3.41
C GLY A 116 14.01 15.98 -4.47
N ASP A 117 13.33 14.89 -4.09
CA ASP A 117 12.81 13.93 -5.05
C ASP A 117 11.73 14.56 -5.91
N ARG A 118 11.80 14.28 -7.23
CA ARG A 118 10.92 14.86 -8.24
C ARG A 118 9.94 13.83 -8.76
N GLY A 119 8.67 14.20 -8.78
CA GLY A 119 7.59 13.36 -9.26
C GLY A 119 7.76 12.95 -10.72
N GLY A 120 7.41 11.70 -11.05
CA GLY A 120 7.45 11.19 -12.42
C GLY A 120 8.84 11.13 -13.05
N ASN A 121 9.90 11.30 -12.26
CA ASN A 121 11.26 11.53 -12.73
C ASN A 121 11.98 10.25 -13.19
N LEU A 122 11.73 9.83 -14.42
CA LEU A 122 12.50 8.75 -15.06
C LEU A 122 13.96 9.16 -15.35
N ALA A 123 14.25 10.44 -15.50
CA ALA A 123 15.58 10.95 -15.78
C ALA A 123 16.47 11.01 -14.52
N GLY A 124 15.87 10.93 -13.33
CA GLY A 124 16.58 10.92 -12.03
C GLY A 124 17.29 9.61 -11.72
N PHE A 125 17.23 8.61 -12.60
CA PHE A 125 17.85 7.32 -12.36
C PHE A 125 19.36 7.45 -12.07
N GLY A 126 19.77 6.94 -10.90
CA GLY A 126 21.16 7.01 -10.44
C GLY A 126 21.55 8.32 -9.74
N GLN A 127 20.65 9.29 -9.60
CA GLN A 127 20.89 10.48 -8.80
C GLN A 127 20.58 10.20 -7.32
N PRO A 128 21.45 10.61 -6.39
CA PRO A 128 21.21 10.40 -4.96
C PRO A 128 19.92 11.08 -4.50
N GLY A 129 19.15 10.38 -3.64
CA GLY A 129 17.92 10.90 -3.05
C GLY A 129 16.71 10.92 -3.97
N GLN A 130 16.85 10.45 -5.23
CA GLN A 130 15.70 10.25 -6.11
C GLN A 130 15.08 8.88 -5.91
N MET A 131 13.78 8.79 -6.10
CA MET A 131 12.99 7.60 -5.88
C MET A 131 12.27 7.15 -7.15
N ASP A 132 12.08 5.85 -7.31
CA ASP A 132 11.21 5.28 -8.34
C ASP A 132 9.91 4.78 -7.73
N CYS A 133 9.00 4.28 -8.57
CA CYS A 133 7.71 3.78 -8.09
C CYS A 133 7.83 2.57 -7.14
N ILE A 134 8.95 1.86 -7.13
CA ILE A 134 9.21 0.77 -6.17
C ILE A 134 9.51 1.36 -4.79
N ASP A 135 10.40 2.36 -4.73
CA ASP A 135 10.73 3.08 -3.51
C ASP A 135 9.47 3.71 -2.90
N GLU A 136 8.77 4.50 -3.72
CA GLU A 136 7.56 5.22 -3.34
C GLU A 136 6.45 4.29 -2.85
N SER A 137 6.14 3.23 -3.58
CA SER A 137 5.10 2.29 -3.16
C SER A 137 5.45 1.52 -1.90
N ASN A 138 6.74 1.23 -1.64
CA ASN A 138 7.20 0.65 -0.39
C ASN A 138 7.04 1.61 0.78
N ASN A 139 7.46 2.87 0.61
CA ASN A 139 7.36 3.91 1.63
C ASN A 139 5.90 4.21 1.96
N ALA A 140 5.06 4.47 0.95
CA ALA A 140 3.64 4.71 1.13
C ALA A 140 2.93 3.52 1.83
N THR A 141 3.26 2.26 1.46
CA THR A 141 2.73 1.08 2.16
C THR A 141 3.16 1.05 3.63
N THR A 142 4.41 1.40 3.92
CA THR A 142 4.93 1.49 5.28
C THR A 142 4.17 2.55 6.08
N TYR A 143 3.97 3.75 5.52
CA TYR A 143 3.22 4.83 6.16
C TYR A 143 1.77 4.44 6.44
N LEU A 144 1.10 3.82 5.48
CA LEU A 144 -0.27 3.32 5.66
C LEU A 144 -0.34 2.26 6.78
N LYS A 145 0.63 1.37 6.87
CA LYS A 145 0.71 0.38 7.95
C LYS A 145 0.89 1.03 9.31
N LEU A 146 1.70 2.08 9.44
CA LEU A 146 1.82 2.86 10.68
C LEU A 146 0.45 3.39 11.13
N LEU A 147 -0.30 4.00 10.20
CA LEU A 147 -1.64 4.54 10.48
C LEU A 147 -2.63 3.44 10.87
N GLN A 148 -2.57 2.29 10.18
CA GLN A 148 -3.45 1.16 10.49
C GLN A 148 -3.16 0.56 11.85
N GLN A 149 -1.89 0.37 12.22
CA GLN A 149 -1.48 -0.20 13.50
C GLN A 149 -1.87 0.68 14.69
N ASP A 150 -1.80 2.00 14.52
CA ASP A 150 -2.26 2.96 15.54
C ASP A 150 -3.79 3.16 15.54
N GLY A 151 -4.53 2.38 14.71
CA GLY A 151 -6.00 2.42 14.67
C GLY A 151 -6.57 3.73 14.11
N LEU A 152 -5.78 4.46 13.32
CA LEU A 152 -6.18 5.73 12.71
C LEU A 152 -7.00 5.53 11.42
N LEU A 153 -6.88 4.39 10.76
CA LEU A 153 -7.71 4.01 9.61
C LEU A 153 -8.98 3.31 10.11
N ARG A 154 -10.13 3.90 9.84
CA ARG A 154 -11.45 3.39 10.28
C ARG A 154 -12.31 2.86 9.15
N HIS A 155 -12.12 3.40 7.98
CA HIS A 155 -12.86 3.04 6.76
C HIS A 155 -12.01 2.21 5.80
N HIS A 156 -10.70 2.13 6.00
CA HIS A 156 -9.79 1.42 5.09
C HIS A 156 -8.89 0.45 5.82
N VAL A 157 -8.48 -0.59 5.07
CA VAL A 157 -7.42 -1.52 5.45
C VAL A 157 -6.34 -1.53 4.38
N VAL A 158 -5.09 -1.67 4.82
CA VAL A 158 -3.94 -1.74 3.91
C VAL A 158 -3.92 -3.07 3.19
N GLN A 159 -3.72 -3.04 1.88
CA GLN A 159 -3.63 -4.20 1.02
C GLN A 159 -2.22 -4.35 0.44
N ASN A 160 -1.96 -5.49 -0.21
CA ASN A 160 -0.74 -5.67 -0.99
C ASN A 160 -0.69 -4.63 -2.11
N ARG A 161 0.51 -4.15 -2.42
CA ARG A 161 0.77 -3.24 -3.53
C ARG A 161 0.23 -3.82 -4.84
N SER A 162 -0.02 -2.96 -5.80
CA SER A 162 -0.48 -3.35 -7.12
C SER A 162 0.42 -2.79 -8.21
N THR A 163 0.75 -3.63 -9.18
CA THR A 163 1.54 -3.25 -10.35
C THR A 163 0.65 -3.23 -11.58
N ARG A 164 0.86 -2.25 -12.45
CA ARG A 164 0.30 -2.18 -13.81
C ARG A 164 1.43 -2.09 -14.83
N PHE A 165 1.15 -2.51 -16.05
CA PHE A 165 2.09 -2.43 -17.17
C PHE A 165 1.60 -1.40 -18.19
N GLY A 166 2.52 -0.78 -18.93
CA GLY A 166 2.18 0.11 -20.04
C GLY A 166 2.16 1.60 -19.72
N LEU A 167 2.66 2.03 -18.55
CA LEU A 167 2.71 3.47 -18.20
C LEU A 167 3.60 4.25 -19.19
N PHE A 168 4.82 3.77 -19.40
CA PHE A 168 5.78 4.34 -20.38
C PHE A 168 6.44 3.18 -21.13
N VAL A 169 6.17 3.06 -22.44
CA VAL A 169 6.84 2.07 -23.33
C VAL A 169 6.92 0.66 -22.70
N GLY A 170 5.85 0.22 -21.99
CA GLY A 170 5.79 -1.11 -21.38
C GLY A 170 6.47 -1.24 -20.01
N MET A 171 6.96 -0.16 -19.40
CA MET A 171 7.53 -0.21 -18.05
C MET A 171 6.44 -0.47 -16.99
N PRO A 172 6.74 -1.34 -16.00
CA PRO A 172 5.83 -1.55 -14.87
C PRO A 172 5.77 -0.29 -13.99
N HIS A 173 4.60 -0.04 -13.41
CA HIS A 173 4.40 0.98 -12.40
C HIS A 173 3.67 0.37 -11.21
N THR A 174 4.14 0.64 -9.99
CA THR A 174 3.66 0.03 -8.76
C THR A 174 3.19 1.11 -7.79
N THR A 175 2.07 0.84 -7.10
CA THR A 175 1.48 1.74 -6.10
C THR A 175 1.09 1.00 -4.83
N ALA A 176 1.02 1.72 -3.70
CA ALA A 176 0.39 1.23 -2.49
C ALA A 176 -1.14 1.10 -2.68
N VAL A 177 -1.79 0.26 -1.88
CA VAL A 177 -3.23 -0.01 -2.02
C VAL A 177 -3.91 -0.04 -0.66
N ILE A 178 -5.07 0.61 -0.59
CA ILE A 178 -6.03 0.50 0.51
C ILE A 178 -7.36 -0.05 0.00
N GLU A 179 -8.13 -0.69 0.88
CA GLU A 179 -9.46 -1.23 0.56
C GLU A 179 -10.49 -0.69 1.54
N ASP A 180 -11.64 -0.23 1.04
CA ASP A 180 -12.77 0.21 1.84
C ASP A 180 -13.40 -1.00 2.55
N VAL A 181 -13.54 -0.94 3.87
CA VAL A 181 -14.07 -2.04 4.69
C VAL A 181 -15.58 -2.24 4.55
N ALA A 182 -16.33 -1.18 4.19
CA ALA A 182 -17.78 -1.23 4.04
C ALA A 182 -18.23 -1.67 2.64
N ALA A 183 -17.42 -1.36 1.62
CA ALA A 183 -17.65 -1.75 0.24
C ALA A 183 -16.30 -2.18 -0.32
N PRO A 184 -16.05 -3.46 -0.62
CA PRO A 184 -14.72 -3.99 -0.97
C PRO A 184 -14.24 -3.41 -2.31
N ARG A 185 -13.99 -2.10 -2.32
CA ARG A 185 -13.42 -1.33 -3.41
C ARG A 185 -12.01 -0.92 -3.02
N ARG A 186 -11.06 -1.21 -3.89
CA ARG A 186 -9.65 -0.89 -3.70
C ARG A 186 -9.32 0.47 -4.31
N TYR A 187 -8.35 1.13 -3.69
CA TYR A 187 -7.84 2.42 -4.13
C TYR A 187 -6.32 2.35 -4.21
N ALA A 188 -5.76 2.85 -5.31
CA ALA A 188 -4.35 3.15 -5.42
C ALA A 188 -4.04 4.36 -4.53
N VAL A 189 -2.86 4.34 -3.88
CA VAL A 189 -2.27 5.46 -3.15
C VAL A 189 -0.91 5.70 -3.79
N ASP A 190 -0.87 6.59 -4.77
CA ASP A 190 0.28 6.77 -5.66
C ASP A 190 0.96 8.11 -5.37
N THR A 191 2.16 8.03 -4.83
CA THR A 191 3.01 9.17 -4.46
C THR A 191 3.97 9.56 -5.58
N TRP A 192 4.30 8.63 -6.49
CA TRP A 192 5.37 8.79 -7.48
C TRP A 192 5.16 9.89 -8.50
N PHE A 193 3.94 10.30 -8.78
CA PHE A 193 3.66 11.31 -9.82
C PHE A 193 4.02 12.73 -9.41
N PHE A 194 4.22 13.01 -8.13
CA PHE A 194 4.39 14.34 -7.58
C PHE A 194 5.70 14.47 -6.81
N ASP A 195 6.15 15.69 -6.60
CA ASP A 195 7.36 15.97 -5.83
C ASP A 195 7.20 15.51 -4.36
N ASN A 196 8.29 15.14 -3.72
CA ASN A 196 8.29 14.67 -2.32
C ASN A 196 7.51 15.63 -1.40
N GLY A 197 6.54 15.07 -0.69
CA GLY A 197 5.71 15.81 0.26
C GLY A 197 4.52 16.54 -0.36
N GLU A 198 4.25 16.35 -1.63
CA GLU A 198 2.99 16.75 -2.26
C GLU A 198 1.88 15.73 -1.96
N LEU A 199 0.63 16.09 -2.23
CA LEU A 199 -0.49 15.20 -1.95
C LEU A 199 -0.50 14.02 -2.93
N PRO A 200 -0.43 12.77 -2.46
CA PRO A 200 -0.54 11.61 -3.34
C PRO A 200 -1.93 11.51 -3.97
N VAL A 201 -1.99 10.92 -5.15
CA VAL A 201 -3.26 10.53 -5.76
C VAL A 201 -3.86 9.34 -5.00
N ILE A 202 -5.10 9.47 -4.55
CA ILE A 202 -5.89 8.34 -4.05
C ILE A 202 -7.13 8.18 -4.91
N MET A 203 -7.15 7.14 -5.75
CA MET A 203 -8.19 6.91 -6.74
C MET A 203 -8.57 5.43 -6.85
N PRO A 204 -9.73 5.08 -7.43
CA PRO A 204 -10.10 3.69 -7.67
C PRO A 204 -9.01 2.91 -8.40
N LEU A 205 -8.67 1.72 -7.88
CA LEU A 205 -7.57 0.92 -8.40
C LEU A 205 -7.80 0.46 -9.85
N ASP A 206 -9.03 0.22 -10.24
CA ASP A 206 -9.41 -0.15 -11.60
C ASP A 206 -9.17 0.99 -12.60
N GLU A 207 -9.51 2.23 -12.22
CA GLU A 207 -9.23 3.44 -12.99
C GLU A 207 -7.71 3.67 -13.09
N TRP A 208 -6.98 3.55 -11.97
CA TRP A 208 -5.53 3.63 -11.98
C TRP A 208 -4.91 2.58 -12.92
N LYS A 209 -5.40 1.33 -12.88
CA LYS A 209 -4.93 0.24 -13.75
C LYS A 209 -5.22 0.46 -15.23
N SER A 210 -6.23 1.25 -15.58
CA SER A 210 -6.55 1.58 -16.97
C SER A 210 -5.54 2.54 -17.63
N GLY A 211 -4.51 2.96 -16.88
CA GLY A 211 -3.44 3.79 -17.43
C GLY A 211 -3.54 5.27 -17.04
N TRP A 212 -4.31 5.59 -15.99
CA TRP A 212 -4.41 6.96 -15.49
C TRP A 212 -3.03 7.57 -15.20
N ARG A 213 -2.88 8.84 -15.50
CA ARG A 213 -1.74 9.69 -15.11
C ARG A 213 -2.28 11.12 -14.93
N PRO A 214 -1.59 11.98 -14.14
CA PRO A 214 -1.97 13.39 -14.07
C PRO A 214 -1.88 14.01 -15.46
N ASP A 215 -2.76 15.00 -15.71
CA ASP A 215 -2.69 15.80 -16.93
C ASP A 215 -1.40 16.63 -16.91
N ASP A 216 -0.81 16.84 -18.09
CA ASP A 216 0.47 17.58 -18.23
C ASP A 216 0.38 19.03 -17.73
N ASP A 217 -0.84 19.57 -17.54
CA ASP A 217 -1.11 20.94 -17.07
C ASP A 217 -1.05 21.10 -15.53
N SER A 218 -0.77 20.03 -14.76
CA SER A 218 -0.76 20.06 -13.29
C SER A 218 0.54 20.56 -12.66
N HIS A 219 1.49 21.03 -13.48
CA HIS A 219 2.82 21.50 -13.06
C HIS A 219 3.09 22.99 -13.34
N GLU A 220 2.03 23.85 -13.48
CA GLU A 220 2.18 25.31 -13.52
C GLU A 220 1.91 25.98 -12.17
#